data_478b61e5b8ad93df2d0d261793466e0a
#
_entry.id   478b61e5b8ad93df2d0d261793466e0a
#
_cell.length_a   1.000
_cell.length_b   1.000
_cell.length_c   1.000
_cell.angle_alpha   90.00
_cell.angle_beta   90.00
_cell.angle_gamma   90.00
#
_symmetry.space_group_name_H-M   'P 1'
#
loop_
_entity.id
_entity.type
_entity.pdbx_description
1 polymer ?
#
loop_
_entity_poly.entity_id
_entity_poly.type
_entity_poly.pdbx_seq_one_letter_code
_entity_poly.pdbx_strand_id
1 'polypeptide(L)'
;MFEGSGFQQVYEVTAKRSGDLTPGKSYFGFTCRACSARFAVWDDPSAGAERFTSKRPCTFKVACAKCEALRLYRTDQVQQFQA
;
A
#
# COMPACT_ATOMS: atom_id res chain seq x y z
N MET A 1 27.25 -14.09 8.65
CA MET A 1 26.60 -13.59 8.35
C MET A 1 25.74 -12.99 8.77
N PHE A 2 25.30 -12.35 8.79
CA PHE A 2 24.56 -11.76 9.13
C PHE A 2 23.69 -11.81 8.66
N GLU A 3 23.62 -12.27 8.65
CA GLU A 3 22.77 -12.36 8.28
C GLU A 3 21.71 -11.76 8.00
N GLY A 4 21.17 -11.80 7.18
CA GLY A 4 19.88 -11.22 6.96
C GLY A 4 19.18 -10.59 8.12
N SER A 5 19.69 -10.74 9.28
CA SER A 5 19.04 -10.14 10.43
C SER A 5 19.03 -8.64 10.29
N GLY A 6 17.89 -8.02 10.51
CA GLY A 6 17.72 -6.61 10.35
C GLY A 6 17.41 -6.16 8.93
N PHE A 7 17.56 -7.01 7.96
CA PHE A 7 17.15 -6.67 6.61
C PHE A 7 15.64 -6.77 6.50
N GLN A 8 15.05 -5.74 5.97
CA GLN A 8 13.68 -5.79 5.52
C GLN A 8 13.69 -5.76 4.00
N GLN A 9 12.86 -6.60 3.41
CA GLN A 9 12.72 -6.54 1.98
C GLN A 9 11.94 -5.31 1.59
N VAL A 10 12.43 -4.62 0.57
CA VAL A 10 11.76 -3.46 0.02
C VAL A 10 11.21 -3.84 -1.33
N TYR A 11 9.90 -3.74 -1.47
CA TYR A 11 9.22 -4.03 -2.73
C TYR A 11 8.78 -2.72 -3.36
N GLU A 12 9.08 -2.58 -4.65
CA GLU A 12 8.58 -1.43 -5.39
C GLU A 12 7.20 -1.77 -5.92
N VAL A 13 6.23 -0.93 -5.59
CA VAL A 13 4.86 -1.11 -6.04
C VAL A 13 4.38 0.19 -6.66
N THR A 14 3.36 0.09 -7.49
CA THR A 14 2.82 1.23 -8.21
C THR A 14 1.41 1.52 -7.70
N ALA A 15 1.15 2.76 -7.33
CA ALA A 15 -0.17 3.17 -6.92
C ALA A 15 -1.10 3.19 -8.13
N LYS A 16 -2.36 2.76 -7.92
CA LYS A 16 -3.38 2.84 -8.95
C LYS A 16 -3.83 4.29 -9.08
N ARG A 17 -4.09 4.73 -10.31
CA ARG A 17 -4.61 6.06 -10.53
C ARG A 17 -6.06 6.12 -10.07
N SER A 18 -6.47 7.28 -9.57
CA SER A 18 -7.83 7.42 -9.07
C SER A 18 -8.88 7.13 -10.15
N GLY A 19 -8.57 7.42 -11.40
CA GLY A 19 -9.49 7.12 -12.51
C GLY A 19 -9.60 5.64 -12.84
N ASP A 20 -8.68 4.82 -12.35
CA ASP A 20 -8.70 3.38 -12.56
C ASP A 20 -9.43 2.63 -11.44
N LEU A 21 -9.89 3.34 -10.42
CA LEU A 21 -10.61 2.73 -9.31
C LEU A 21 -12.07 2.58 -9.67
N THR A 22 -12.63 1.42 -9.34
CA THR A 22 -14.05 1.15 -9.56
C THR A 22 -14.82 1.60 -8.33
N PRO A 23 -15.79 2.51 -8.47
CA PRO A 23 -16.59 2.95 -7.32
C PRO A 23 -17.26 1.76 -6.62
N GLY A 24 -17.18 1.75 -5.30
CA GLY A 24 -17.74 0.69 -4.48
C GLY A 24 -16.86 -0.52 -4.31
N LYS A 25 -15.77 -0.61 -5.06
CA LYS A 25 -14.84 -1.72 -4.93
C LYS A 25 -13.85 -1.44 -3.82
N SER A 26 -13.40 -2.49 -3.14
CA SER A 26 -12.44 -2.39 -2.05
C SER A 26 -11.02 -2.52 -2.54
N TYR A 27 -10.13 -1.81 -1.87
CA TYR A 27 -8.70 -1.80 -2.21
C TYR A 27 -7.85 -1.76 -0.95
N PHE A 28 -6.60 -2.17 -1.11
CA PHE A 28 -5.57 -1.95 -0.09
C PHE A 28 -4.60 -0.89 -0.59
N GLY A 29 -4.19 -0.03 0.30
CA GLY A 29 -3.24 1.02 -0.04
C GLY A 29 -2.74 1.75 1.18
N PHE A 30 -2.36 3.01 0.99
CA PHE A 30 -1.74 3.81 2.03
C PHE A 30 -2.30 5.23 2.01
N THR A 31 -2.06 5.95 3.11
CA THR A 31 -2.31 7.39 3.16
C THR A 31 -0.98 8.09 2.96
N CYS A 32 -0.91 8.97 1.97
CA CYS A 32 0.32 9.71 1.68
C CYS A 32 0.66 10.62 2.84
N ARG A 33 1.93 10.56 3.28
CA ARG A 33 2.37 11.41 4.38
C ARG A 33 2.69 12.81 3.93
N ALA A 34 2.76 13.04 2.62
CA ALA A 34 3.06 14.36 2.09
C ALA A 34 1.80 15.18 1.83
N CYS A 35 0.75 14.56 1.29
CA CYS A 35 -0.47 15.29 0.93
C CYS A 35 -1.71 14.76 1.62
N SER A 36 -1.58 13.71 2.44
CA SER A 36 -2.67 13.08 3.19
C SER A 36 -3.73 12.42 2.31
N ALA A 37 -3.49 12.29 1.01
CA ALA A 37 -4.42 11.61 0.14
C ALA A 37 -4.26 10.09 0.29
N ARG A 38 -5.38 9.38 0.30
CA ARG A 38 -5.37 7.92 0.30
C ARG A 38 -5.26 7.44 -1.13
N PHE A 39 -4.42 6.41 -1.35
CA PHE A 39 -4.29 5.84 -2.68
C PHE A 39 -4.28 4.32 -2.59
N ALA A 40 -4.74 3.67 -3.66
CA ALA A 40 -4.81 2.23 -3.74
C ALA A 40 -3.56 1.67 -4.40
N VAL A 41 -3.14 0.49 -3.95
CA VAL A 41 -2.02 -0.24 -4.56
C VAL A 41 -2.50 -1.61 -5.03
N TRP A 42 -3.34 -2.28 -4.24
CA TRP A 42 -3.81 -3.62 -4.57
C TRP A 42 -5.33 -3.68 -4.53
N ASP A 43 -5.90 -4.56 -5.35
CA ASP A 43 -7.30 -4.91 -5.25
C ASP A 43 -7.54 -5.72 -3.98
N ASP A 44 -8.72 -5.55 -3.40
CA ASP A 44 -9.17 -6.36 -2.28
C ASP A 44 -10.27 -7.29 -2.77
N PRO A 45 -9.95 -8.54 -3.12
CA PRO A 45 -10.95 -9.46 -3.65
C PRO A 45 -11.96 -9.91 -2.61
N SER A 46 -11.69 -9.68 -1.32
CA SER A 46 -12.61 -10.07 -0.25
C SER A 46 -13.71 -9.03 -0.01
N ALA A 47 -13.68 -7.92 -0.72
CA ALA A 47 -14.63 -6.81 -0.57
C ALA A 47 -14.73 -6.31 0.88
N GLY A 48 -13.59 -6.23 1.54
CA GLY A 48 -13.51 -5.73 2.91
C GLY A 48 -13.59 -6.79 3.98
N ALA A 49 -13.80 -8.06 3.60
CA ALA A 49 -13.97 -9.12 4.58
C ALA A 49 -12.67 -9.57 5.23
N GLU A 50 -11.55 -9.41 4.54
CA GLU A 50 -10.26 -9.87 5.04
C GLU A 50 -9.30 -8.70 5.16
N ARG A 51 -8.40 -8.82 6.13
CA ARG A 51 -7.36 -7.82 6.32
C ARG A 51 -6.13 -8.19 5.52
N PHE A 52 -5.38 -7.17 5.12
CA PHE A 52 -4.07 -7.39 4.55
C PHE A 52 -3.15 -7.97 5.64
N THR A 53 -2.58 -9.15 5.36
CA THR A 53 -1.67 -9.79 6.31
C THR A 53 -0.39 -10.16 5.60
N SER A 54 0.70 -10.15 6.38
CA SER A 54 1.99 -10.60 5.90
C SER A 54 2.66 -11.37 7.01
N LYS A 55 3.27 -12.49 6.66
CA LYS A 55 3.99 -13.28 7.66
C LYS A 55 5.22 -12.56 8.17
N ARG A 56 5.78 -11.68 7.37
CA ARG A 56 6.98 -10.92 7.73
C ARG A 56 6.74 -9.46 7.43
N PRO A 57 7.26 -8.57 8.29
CA PRO A 57 7.18 -7.16 7.98
C PRO A 57 7.93 -6.86 6.69
N CYS A 58 7.31 -6.08 5.84
CA CYS A 58 7.89 -5.64 4.58
C CYS A 58 7.82 -4.14 4.49
N THR A 59 8.66 -3.57 3.63
CA THR A 59 8.63 -2.16 3.31
C THR A 59 8.26 -2.03 1.84
N PHE A 60 7.35 -1.12 1.54
CA PHE A 60 6.90 -0.87 0.17
C PHE A 60 7.34 0.52 -0.24
N LYS A 61 7.93 0.63 -1.41
CA LYS A 61 8.33 1.89 -2.00
C LYS A 61 7.31 2.24 -3.06
N VAL A 62 6.60 3.33 -2.87
CA VAL A 62 5.50 3.69 -3.75
C VAL A 62 5.36 5.20 -3.84
N ALA A 63 5.00 5.67 -5.03
CA ALA A 63 4.70 7.07 -5.26
C ALA A 63 3.21 7.30 -5.10
N CYS A 64 2.86 8.39 -4.44
CA CYS A 64 1.46 8.76 -4.24
C CYS A 64 0.79 8.99 -5.60
N ALA A 65 -0.43 8.50 -5.75
CA ALA A 65 -1.17 8.67 -6.99
C ALA A 65 -1.56 10.13 -7.25
N LYS A 66 -1.59 10.96 -6.20
CA LYS A 66 -2.03 12.34 -6.31
C LYS A 66 -0.87 13.31 -6.42
N CYS A 67 0.08 13.26 -5.48
CA CYS A 67 1.18 14.22 -5.43
C CYS A 67 2.49 13.67 -5.95
N GLU A 68 2.54 12.38 -6.24
CA GLU A 68 3.70 11.67 -6.78
C GLU A 68 4.92 11.63 -5.86
N ALA A 69 4.76 11.97 -4.60
CA ALA A 69 5.85 11.86 -3.63
C ALA A 69 6.20 10.40 -3.40
N LEU A 70 7.47 10.06 -3.62
CA LEU A 70 7.95 8.69 -3.43
C LEU A 70 8.31 8.50 -1.97
N ARG A 71 7.71 7.49 -1.34
CA ARG A 71 7.88 7.26 0.09
C ARG A 71 7.92 5.77 0.38
N LEU A 72 8.46 5.44 1.55
CA LEU A 72 8.48 4.08 2.06
C LEU A 72 7.36 3.90 3.06
N TYR A 73 6.63 2.80 2.94
CA TYR A 73 5.54 2.44 3.84
C TYR A 73 5.74 1.02 4.30
N ARG A 74 5.30 0.72 5.53
CA ARG A 74 5.46 -0.62 6.09
C ARG A 74 4.14 -1.38 6.03
N THR A 75 4.24 -2.69 6.19
CA THR A 75 3.06 -3.57 6.15
C THR A 75 1.97 -3.12 7.12
N ASP A 76 2.36 -2.66 8.31
CA ASP A 76 1.39 -2.23 9.31
C ASP A 76 0.71 -0.91 8.98
N GLN A 77 1.12 -0.26 7.91
CA GLN A 77 0.50 0.99 7.45
C GLN A 77 -0.48 0.76 6.30
N VAL A 78 -0.63 -0.48 5.85
CA VAL A 78 -1.60 -0.81 4.81
C VAL A 78 -3.01 -0.55 5.33
N GLN A 79 -3.80 0.13 4.53
CA GLN A 79 -5.19 0.46 4.85
C GLN A 79 -6.12 -0.19 3.84
N GLN A 80 -7.28 -0.60 4.32
CA GLN A 80 -8.34 -1.16 3.50
C GLN A 80 -9.44 -0.11 3.38
N PHE A 81 -9.89 0.13 2.14
CA PHE A 81 -10.91 1.15 1.93
C PHE A 81 -11.69 0.89 0.65
N GLN A 82 -12.84 1.50 0.55
CA GLN A 82 -13.67 1.47 -0.65
C GLN A 82 -13.47 2.73 -1.47
N ALA A 83 -13.42 2.54 -2.78
CA ALA A 83 -13.34 3.68 -3.68
C ALA A 83 -14.68 4.40 -3.81
#